data_614c85a2ddef06a4c6c0a7e1bb7eee38
#
_entry.id   614c85a2ddef06a4c6c0a7e1bb7eee38
#
_cell.length_a   1.000
_cell.length_b   1.000
_cell.length_c   1.000
_cell.angle_alpha   90.00
_cell.angle_beta   90.00
_cell.angle_gamma   90.00
#
_symmetry.space_group_name_H-M   'P 1'
#
loop_
_entity.id
_entity.type
_entity.pdbx_description
1 polymer ?
#
loop_
_entity_poly.entity_id
_entity_poly.type
_entity_poly.pdbx_seq_one_letter_code
_entity_poly.pdbx_strand_id
1 'polypeptide(L)'
;LNRKLWERSGHWDHYKQNMYTTVIDGEDYAIKPMNCPGGMMVYQSQPHSYRDLPLRVGELGLVHRHELSGALHGLFRVRCFTQDDAHLFMTPDQLKDELKNVVRLFDEVYSVFGLTYKIELSTMPEDHIGTVEQWEHNQDILKEAITEMGKTYVINEGDGAFYGPKIDFHLEDSIGRTWQCGTIQLDFQMP
;
A
#
# COMPACT_ATOMS: atom_id res chain seq x y z
N LEU A 1 -5.55 8.05 17.15
CA LEU A 1 -6.67 8.49 16.29
C LEU A 1 -7.96 7.83 16.75
N ASN A 2 -9.09 8.54 16.64
CA ASN A 2 -10.40 8.03 17.07
C ASN A 2 -10.85 6.85 16.17
N ARG A 3 -11.56 5.89 16.78
CA ARG A 3 -12.13 4.70 16.12
C ARG A 3 -12.94 5.03 14.86
N LYS A 4 -13.70 6.12 14.85
CA LYS A 4 -14.57 6.54 13.73
C LYS A 4 -13.81 6.68 12.40
N LEU A 5 -12.54 7.10 12.43
CA LEU A 5 -11.70 7.16 11.24
C LEU A 5 -11.46 5.76 10.65
N TRP A 6 -11.18 4.81 11.52
CA TRP A 6 -10.86 3.43 11.13
C TRP A 6 -12.09 2.64 10.68
N GLU A 7 -13.27 2.94 11.25
CA GLU A 7 -14.55 2.41 10.76
C GLU A 7 -14.86 2.96 9.37
N ARG A 8 -14.71 4.27 9.17
CA ARG A 8 -14.96 4.90 7.85
C ARG A 8 -14.06 4.35 6.75
N SER A 9 -12.83 3.99 7.05
CA SER A 9 -11.86 3.44 6.10
C SER A 9 -11.86 1.90 6.04
N GLY A 10 -12.78 1.22 6.71
CA GLY A 10 -12.87 -0.24 6.75
C GLY A 10 -11.79 -0.96 7.56
N HIS A 11 -10.76 -0.25 8.02
CA HIS A 11 -9.66 -0.88 8.76
C HIS A 11 -10.07 -1.45 10.12
N TRP A 12 -11.13 -0.89 10.75
CA TRP A 12 -11.61 -1.42 12.01
C TRP A 12 -12.18 -2.83 11.89
N ASP A 13 -12.78 -3.15 10.75
CA ASP A 13 -13.40 -4.45 10.51
C ASP A 13 -12.41 -5.46 9.91
N HIS A 14 -11.58 -5.02 8.96
CA HIS A 14 -10.69 -5.91 8.21
C HIS A 14 -9.24 -5.99 8.72
N TYR A 15 -8.80 -5.04 9.59
CA TYR A 15 -7.40 -4.93 10.01
C TYR A 15 -7.19 -4.78 11.52
N LYS A 16 -8.25 -4.81 12.32
CA LYS A 16 -8.22 -4.54 13.77
C LYS A 16 -7.22 -5.40 14.54
N GLN A 17 -7.04 -6.66 14.16
CA GLN A 17 -6.11 -7.58 14.80
C GLN A 17 -4.64 -7.10 14.78
N ASN A 18 -4.30 -6.26 13.80
CA ASN A 18 -2.96 -5.68 13.64
C ASN A 18 -2.85 -4.25 14.23
N MET A 19 -3.86 -3.78 14.94
CA MET A 19 -3.91 -2.44 15.50
C MET A 19 -3.69 -2.48 17.02
N TYR A 20 -2.92 -1.52 17.54
CA TYR A 20 -2.91 -1.21 18.96
C TYR A 20 -4.08 -0.29 19.29
N THR A 21 -4.99 -0.76 20.13
CA THR A 21 -6.17 0.01 20.54
C THR A 21 -6.09 0.40 22.01
N THR A 22 -6.74 1.50 22.37
CA THR A 22 -6.85 1.98 23.75
C THR A 22 -8.19 2.68 23.94
N VAL A 23 -8.60 2.85 25.19
CA VAL A 23 -9.80 3.59 25.57
C VAL A 23 -9.37 4.85 26.31
N ILE A 24 -9.87 6.01 25.88
CA ILE A 24 -9.63 7.30 26.52
C ILE A 24 -11.01 7.94 26.74
N ASP A 25 -11.35 8.24 27.99
CA ASP A 25 -12.63 8.86 28.39
C ASP A 25 -13.88 8.08 27.88
N GLY A 26 -13.78 6.75 27.84
CA GLY A 26 -14.86 5.88 27.37
C GLY A 26 -14.97 5.74 25.85
N GLU A 27 -14.09 6.37 25.10
CA GLU A 27 -14.02 6.31 23.62
C GLU A 27 -12.85 5.43 23.16
N ASP A 28 -13.09 4.65 22.09
CA ASP A 28 -12.04 3.82 21.47
C ASP A 28 -11.11 4.64 20.58
N TYR A 29 -9.82 4.39 20.70
CA TYR A 29 -8.77 4.96 19.87
C TYR A 29 -7.84 3.86 19.37
N ALA A 30 -7.17 4.14 18.26
CA ALA A 30 -6.05 3.32 17.77
C ALA A 30 -4.80 4.15 17.57
N ILE A 31 -3.64 3.56 17.86
CA ILE A 31 -2.35 4.09 17.43
C ILE A 31 -2.26 3.89 15.92
N LYS A 32 -1.75 4.87 15.19
CA LYS A 32 -1.73 4.87 13.72
C LYS A 32 -1.01 3.62 13.16
N PRO A 33 -1.72 2.68 12.52
CA PRO A 33 -1.11 1.50 11.89
C PRO A 33 -0.76 1.73 10.42
N MET A 34 -1.38 2.74 9.80
CA MET A 34 -1.26 3.12 8.39
C MET A 34 -1.41 4.61 8.19
N ASN A 35 -0.86 5.13 7.10
CA ASN A 35 -0.92 6.54 6.75
C ASN A 35 -2.14 6.89 5.89
N CYS A 36 -2.67 5.94 5.11
CA CYS A 36 -3.71 6.15 4.10
C CYS A 36 -4.92 6.96 4.57
N PRO A 37 -5.62 6.63 5.67
CA PRO A 37 -6.78 7.40 6.09
C PRO A 37 -6.45 8.85 6.45
N GLY A 38 -5.24 9.10 6.99
CA GLY A 38 -4.73 10.45 7.24
C GLY A 38 -4.45 11.21 5.96
N GLY A 39 -3.80 10.57 4.98
CA GLY A 39 -3.53 11.13 3.65
C GLY A 39 -4.82 11.52 2.92
N MET A 40 -5.85 10.66 2.95
CA MET A 40 -7.17 10.97 2.40
C MET A 40 -7.81 12.20 3.06
N MET A 41 -7.73 12.33 4.38
CA MET A 41 -8.23 13.51 5.10
C MET A 41 -7.48 14.78 4.71
N VAL A 42 -6.17 14.70 4.50
CA VAL A 42 -5.38 15.84 4.03
C VAL A 42 -5.81 16.24 2.63
N TYR A 43 -5.97 15.28 1.72
CA TYR A 43 -6.49 15.53 0.39
C TYR A 43 -7.87 16.21 0.42
N GLN A 44 -8.80 15.69 1.24
CA GLN A 44 -10.16 16.23 1.37
C GLN A 44 -10.23 17.59 2.10
N SER A 45 -9.16 18.05 2.72
CA SER A 45 -9.14 19.30 3.49
C SER A 45 -9.23 20.56 2.64
N GLN A 46 -9.02 20.46 1.35
CA GLN A 46 -9.10 21.54 0.38
C GLN A 46 -9.72 21.05 -0.94
N PRO A 47 -10.38 21.95 -1.70
CA PRO A 47 -10.93 21.58 -2.99
C PRO A 47 -9.81 21.35 -4.01
N HIS A 48 -9.96 20.34 -4.85
CA HIS A 48 -9.06 20.04 -5.95
C HIS A 48 -9.80 20.07 -7.28
N SER A 49 -9.13 20.55 -8.32
CA SER A 49 -9.59 20.46 -9.69
C SER A 49 -8.98 19.22 -10.34
N TYR A 50 -9.70 18.65 -11.33
CA TYR A 50 -9.09 17.59 -12.18
C TYR A 50 -7.79 18.03 -12.87
N ARG A 51 -7.55 19.34 -13.00
CA ARG A 51 -6.31 19.90 -13.55
C ARG A 51 -5.13 19.85 -12.59
N ASP A 52 -5.39 19.64 -11.31
CA ASP A 52 -4.35 19.49 -10.28
C ASP A 52 -3.79 18.07 -10.24
N LEU A 53 -4.47 17.13 -10.93
CA LEU A 53 -4.08 15.73 -10.99
C LEU A 53 -3.10 15.44 -12.16
N PRO A 54 -2.15 14.52 -11.98
CA PRO A 54 -1.94 13.71 -10.79
C PRO A 54 -1.29 14.50 -9.65
N LEU A 55 -1.83 14.35 -8.45
CA LEU A 55 -1.25 14.93 -7.23
C LEU A 55 -0.49 13.84 -6.47
N ARG A 56 0.79 14.09 -6.18
CA ARG A 56 1.68 13.16 -5.45
C ARG A 56 2.02 13.75 -4.11
N VAL A 57 1.62 13.08 -3.03
CA VAL A 57 1.81 13.54 -1.64
C VAL A 57 2.61 12.50 -0.89
N GLY A 58 3.86 12.82 -0.59
CA GLY A 58 4.75 11.97 0.21
C GLY A 58 4.72 12.32 1.69
N GLU A 59 4.90 11.33 2.55
CA GLU A 59 5.11 11.52 3.98
C GLU A 59 6.11 10.50 4.54
N LEU A 60 6.91 10.93 5.51
CA LEU A 60 7.68 10.03 6.37
C LEU A 60 6.82 9.65 7.57
N GLY A 61 5.98 8.62 7.37
CA GLY A 61 4.90 8.28 8.28
C GLY A 61 5.31 7.26 9.34
N LEU A 62 5.33 7.66 10.62
CA LEU A 62 5.52 6.74 11.74
C LEU A 62 4.25 5.93 11.98
N VAL A 63 4.38 4.59 11.92
CA VAL A 63 3.27 3.64 12.12
C VAL A 63 3.62 2.58 13.16
N HIS A 64 2.57 2.04 13.78
CA HIS A 64 2.69 0.98 14.77
C HIS A 64 1.74 -0.16 14.41
N ARG A 65 2.28 -1.37 14.33
CA ARG A 65 1.50 -2.58 14.01
C ARG A 65 1.68 -3.64 15.08
N HIS A 66 0.60 -4.27 15.49
CA HIS A 66 0.62 -5.39 16.41
C HIS A 66 1.05 -6.66 15.68
N GLU A 67 2.35 -6.75 15.41
CA GLU A 67 2.93 -7.95 14.83
C GLU A 67 3.04 -9.06 15.89
N LEU A 68 2.72 -10.30 15.52
CA LEU A 68 2.91 -11.46 16.38
C LEU A 68 4.40 -11.61 16.74
N SER A 69 4.68 -12.03 17.96
CA SER A 69 6.07 -12.15 18.44
C SER A 69 6.92 -13.09 17.59
N GLY A 70 6.33 -14.18 17.04
CA GLY A 70 7.02 -15.12 16.16
C GLY A 70 7.31 -14.58 14.75
N ALA A 71 6.68 -13.47 14.34
CA ALA A 71 6.90 -12.83 13.06
C ALA A 71 8.02 -11.76 13.11
N LEU A 72 8.44 -11.34 14.30
CA LEU A 72 9.46 -10.30 14.46
C LEU A 72 10.82 -10.80 13.98
N HIS A 73 11.53 -9.98 13.17
CA HIS A 73 12.83 -10.36 12.63
C HIS A 73 13.75 -9.16 12.42
N GLY A 74 14.72 -8.99 13.32
CA GLY A 74 15.74 -7.93 13.24
C GLY A 74 15.14 -6.55 13.00
N LEU A 75 15.57 -5.86 11.95
CA LEU A 75 15.04 -4.58 11.51
C LEU A 75 13.99 -4.72 10.38
N PHE A 76 13.81 -5.93 9.81
CA PHE A 76 12.90 -6.15 8.69
C PHE A 76 11.44 -6.33 9.10
N ARG A 77 11.18 -6.85 10.32
CA ARG A 77 9.83 -7.00 10.84
C ARG A 77 9.78 -6.52 12.29
N VAL A 78 9.22 -5.33 12.46
CA VAL A 78 9.18 -4.61 13.73
C VAL A 78 7.76 -4.08 13.99
N ARG A 79 7.49 -3.66 15.23
CA ARG A 79 6.17 -3.15 15.64
C ARG A 79 6.03 -1.64 15.49
N CYS A 80 7.13 -0.94 15.29
CA CYS A 80 7.16 0.52 15.10
C CYS A 80 8.20 0.85 14.04
N PHE A 81 7.81 1.55 12.99
CA PHE A 81 8.71 1.93 11.90
C PHE A 81 8.19 3.17 11.17
N THR A 82 9.10 3.84 10.49
CA THR A 82 8.78 4.96 9.59
C THR A 82 8.71 4.43 8.16
N GLN A 83 7.61 4.72 7.47
CA GLN A 83 7.49 4.46 6.04
C GLN A 83 7.86 5.72 5.27
N ASP A 84 8.65 5.55 4.21
CA ASP A 84 8.68 6.50 3.10
C ASP A 84 7.48 6.16 2.22
N ASP A 85 6.39 6.86 2.47
CA ASP A 85 5.07 6.56 1.94
C ASP A 85 4.58 7.71 1.04
N ALA A 86 3.80 7.40 0.04
CA ALA A 86 3.20 8.39 -0.83
C ALA A 86 1.78 7.98 -1.26
N HIS A 87 0.90 8.97 -1.30
CA HIS A 87 -0.44 8.84 -1.85
C HIS A 87 -0.51 9.61 -3.17
N LEU A 88 -0.79 8.88 -4.25
CA LEU A 88 -0.90 9.43 -5.59
C LEU A 88 -2.38 9.48 -5.95
N PHE A 89 -2.91 10.69 -6.08
CA PHE A 89 -4.30 10.93 -6.51
C PHE A 89 -4.30 11.25 -7.98
N MET A 90 -5.09 10.52 -8.77
CA MET A 90 -5.09 10.61 -10.23
C MET A 90 -6.43 10.22 -10.83
N THR A 91 -6.65 10.58 -12.08
CA THR A 91 -7.77 10.08 -12.87
C THR A 91 -7.45 8.69 -13.45
N PRO A 92 -8.46 7.87 -13.79
CA PRO A 92 -8.23 6.53 -14.33
C PRO A 92 -7.32 6.49 -15.58
N ASP A 93 -7.40 7.49 -16.43
CA ASP A 93 -6.56 7.62 -17.64
C ASP A 93 -5.09 7.90 -17.33
N GLN A 94 -4.77 8.45 -16.17
CA GLN A 94 -3.40 8.72 -15.72
C GLN A 94 -2.75 7.53 -15.01
N LEU A 95 -3.55 6.55 -14.57
CA LEU A 95 -3.12 5.46 -13.69
C LEU A 95 -1.92 4.68 -14.24
N LYS A 96 -1.97 4.23 -15.49
CA LYS A 96 -0.91 3.41 -16.08
C LYS A 96 0.44 4.15 -16.13
N ASP A 97 0.42 5.42 -16.47
CA ASP A 97 1.64 6.23 -16.54
C ASP A 97 2.22 6.51 -15.14
N GLU A 98 1.36 6.77 -14.15
CA GLU A 98 1.80 6.93 -12.76
C GLU A 98 2.37 5.64 -12.17
N LEU A 99 1.78 4.48 -12.45
CA LEU A 99 2.34 3.19 -12.07
C LEU A 99 3.76 3.00 -12.64
N LYS A 100 3.96 3.30 -13.92
CA LYS A 100 5.28 3.22 -14.56
C LYS A 100 6.28 4.20 -13.93
N ASN A 101 5.83 5.39 -13.55
CA ASN A 101 6.68 6.37 -12.89
C ASN A 101 7.16 5.86 -11.52
N VAL A 102 6.27 5.24 -10.74
CA VAL A 102 6.63 4.65 -9.45
C VAL A 102 7.61 3.48 -9.62
N VAL A 103 7.38 2.59 -10.60
CA VAL A 103 8.32 1.48 -10.88
C VAL A 103 9.70 2.01 -11.28
N ARG A 104 9.79 3.09 -12.08
CA ARG A 104 11.06 3.74 -12.40
C ARG A 104 11.74 4.30 -11.15
N LEU A 105 10.98 4.88 -10.22
CA LEU A 105 11.52 5.36 -8.95
C LEU A 105 12.14 4.20 -8.13
N PHE A 106 11.51 3.02 -8.10
CA PHE A 106 12.10 1.84 -7.48
C PHE A 106 13.42 1.44 -8.17
N ASP A 107 13.47 1.44 -9.51
CA ASP A 107 14.70 1.17 -10.25
C ASP A 107 15.82 2.16 -9.89
N GLU A 108 15.51 3.45 -9.83
CA GLU A 108 16.48 4.50 -9.47
C GLU A 108 17.00 4.31 -8.05
N VAL A 109 16.12 4.17 -7.07
CA VAL A 109 16.49 4.04 -5.65
C VAL A 109 17.30 2.78 -5.41
N TYR A 110 16.82 1.62 -5.88
CA TYR A 110 17.50 0.36 -5.62
C TYR A 110 18.85 0.24 -6.36
N SER A 111 18.95 0.84 -7.54
CA SER A 111 20.23 0.86 -8.30
C SER A 111 21.35 1.57 -7.55
N VAL A 112 21.05 2.62 -6.77
CA VAL A 112 22.04 3.34 -5.95
C VAL A 112 22.71 2.40 -4.93
N PHE A 113 21.96 1.41 -4.43
CA PHE A 113 22.45 0.42 -3.48
C PHE A 113 22.95 -0.87 -4.16
N GLY A 114 22.91 -0.96 -5.49
CA GLY A 114 23.26 -2.17 -6.23
C GLY A 114 22.28 -3.34 -5.97
N LEU A 115 21.05 -3.05 -5.57
CA LEU A 115 20.05 -4.04 -5.25
C LEU A 115 19.19 -4.37 -6.48
N THR A 116 18.87 -5.65 -6.61
CA THR A 116 17.89 -6.16 -7.58
C THR A 116 16.64 -6.63 -6.85
N TYR A 117 15.51 -6.67 -7.55
CA TYR A 117 14.25 -7.07 -6.95
C TYR A 117 13.45 -8.01 -7.87
N LYS A 118 12.57 -8.77 -7.25
CA LYS A 118 11.52 -9.55 -7.92
C LYS A 118 10.18 -8.86 -7.71
N ILE A 119 9.30 -8.94 -8.71
CA ILE A 119 7.96 -8.37 -8.65
C ILE A 119 6.96 -9.50 -8.40
N GLU A 120 6.09 -9.32 -7.43
CA GLU A 120 4.90 -10.13 -7.23
C GLU A 120 3.65 -9.28 -7.43
N LEU A 121 2.69 -9.79 -8.18
CA LEU A 121 1.36 -9.20 -8.34
C LEU A 121 0.38 -9.97 -7.46
N SER A 122 -0.07 -9.33 -6.39
CA SER A 122 -1.00 -9.89 -5.43
C SER A 122 -2.43 -9.58 -5.86
N THR A 123 -3.22 -10.65 -6.02
CA THR A 123 -4.58 -10.60 -6.58
C THR A 123 -5.65 -10.55 -5.48
N MET A 124 -6.91 -10.58 -5.89
CA MET A 124 -8.09 -10.45 -5.03
C MET A 124 -8.09 -11.48 -3.90
N PRO A 125 -8.14 -11.04 -2.62
CA PRO A 125 -8.29 -11.94 -1.48
C PRO A 125 -9.75 -12.39 -1.30
N GLU A 126 -9.98 -13.39 -0.45
CA GLU A 126 -11.33 -13.85 -0.11
C GLU A 126 -12.13 -12.75 0.60
N ASP A 127 -11.52 -12.09 1.59
CA ASP A 127 -12.10 -10.92 2.27
C ASP A 127 -11.73 -9.64 1.51
N HIS A 128 -12.67 -9.11 0.73
CA HIS A 128 -12.46 -7.92 -0.11
C HIS A 128 -13.72 -7.08 -0.24
N ILE A 129 -13.53 -5.81 -0.60
CA ILE A 129 -14.58 -4.88 -1.01
C ILE A 129 -14.54 -4.67 -2.53
N GLY A 130 -15.66 -4.21 -3.10
CA GLY A 130 -15.80 -4.03 -4.54
C GLY A 130 -16.28 -5.27 -5.29
N THR A 131 -16.49 -5.14 -6.60
CA THR A 131 -16.95 -6.25 -7.46
C THR A 131 -15.79 -7.00 -8.11
N VAL A 132 -16.03 -8.26 -8.49
CA VAL A 132 -15.03 -9.09 -9.18
C VAL A 132 -14.56 -8.41 -10.47
N GLU A 133 -15.48 -7.80 -11.24
CA GLU A 133 -15.16 -7.12 -12.49
C GLU A 133 -14.24 -5.92 -12.28
N GLN A 134 -14.43 -5.17 -11.19
CA GLN A 134 -13.55 -4.06 -10.82
C GLN A 134 -12.15 -4.58 -10.47
N TRP A 135 -12.06 -5.67 -9.71
CA TRP A 135 -10.79 -6.30 -9.36
C TRP A 135 -10.03 -6.81 -10.58
N GLU A 136 -10.72 -7.55 -11.47
CA GLU A 136 -10.12 -8.07 -12.71
C GLU A 136 -9.58 -6.92 -13.58
N HIS A 137 -10.39 -5.88 -13.79
CA HIS A 137 -9.97 -4.71 -14.56
C HIS A 137 -8.72 -4.03 -13.98
N ASN A 138 -8.67 -3.81 -12.67
CA ASN A 138 -7.53 -3.17 -12.04
C ASN A 138 -6.29 -4.06 -11.99
N GLN A 139 -6.45 -5.36 -11.80
CA GLN A 139 -5.34 -6.32 -11.93
C GLN A 139 -4.75 -6.32 -13.35
N ASP A 140 -5.58 -6.22 -14.38
CA ASP A 140 -5.11 -6.18 -15.76
C ASP A 140 -4.33 -4.89 -16.06
N ILE A 141 -4.75 -3.74 -15.54
CA ILE A 141 -3.97 -2.50 -15.64
C ILE A 141 -2.57 -2.66 -15.02
N LEU A 142 -2.48 -3.29 -13.83
CA LEU A 142 -1.19 -3.54 -13.17
C LEU A 142 -0.31 -4.48 -14.02
N LYS A 143 -0.86 -5.59 -14.56
CA LYS A 143 -0.15 -6.53 -15.43
C LYS A 143 0.37 -5.84 -16.69
N GLU A 144 -0.47 -5.05 -17.33
CA GLU A 144 -0.09 -4.31 -18.54
C GLU A 144 1.04 -3.32 -18.24
N ALA A 145 0.94 -2.53 -17.18
CA ALA A 145 1.97 -1.56 -16.81
C ALA A 145 3.34 -2.23 -16.59
N ILE A 146 3.39 -3.35 -15.86
CA ILE A 146 4.62 -4.12 -15.61
C ILE A 146 5.18 -4.68 -16.93
N THR A 147 4.31 -5.28 -17.76
CA THR A 147 4.69 -5.92 -19.03
C THR A 147 5.23 -4.90 -20.03
N GLU A 148 4.59 -3.75 -20.17
CA GLU A 148 5.02 -2.67 -21.06
C GLU A 148 6.39 -2.08 -20.67
N MET A 149 6.79 -2.22 -19.42
CA MET A 149 8.12 -1.84 -18.93
C MET A 149 9.18 -2.94 -19.16
N GLY A 150 8.80 -4.05 -19.76
CA GLY A 150 9.70 -5.20 -19.97
C GLY A 150 10.09 -5.94 -18.70
N LYS A 151 9.32 -5.77 -17.62
CA LYS A 151 9.54 -6.46 -16.34
C LYS A 151 8.79 -7.78 -16.31
N THR A 152 9.33 -8.74 -15.56
CA THR A 152 8.67 -10.02 -15.27
C THR A 152 8.08 -9.99 -13.86
N TYR A 153 7.01 -10.72 -13.65
CA TYR A 153 6.36 -10.82 -12.35
C TYR A 153 5.82 -12.24 -12.10
N VAL A 154 5.57 -12.55 -10.84
CA VAL A 154 4.89 -13.77 -10.40
C VAL A 154 3.53 -13.37 -9.84
N ILE A 155 2.51 -14.19 -10.07
CA ILE A 155 1.19 -14.00 -9.45
C ILE A 155 1.24 -14.59 -8.04
N ASN A 156 0.82 -13.80 -7.07
CA ASN A 156 0.57 -14.22 -5.68
C ASN A 156 -0.95 -14.16 -5.45
N GLU A 157 -1.61 -15.30 -5.60
CA GLU A 157 -3.07 -15.36 -5.57
C GLU A 157 -3.60 -15.10 -4.16
N GLY A 158 -4.59 -14.22 -4.05
CA GLY A 158 -5.32 -13.96 -2.82
C GLY A 158 -4.57 -13.10 -1.79
N ASP A 159 -3.42 -12.51 -2.11
CA ASP A 159 -2.61 -11.71 -1.18
C ASP A 159 -2.76 -10.19 -1.38
N GLY A 160 -3.74 -9.75 -2.18
CA GLY A 160 -4.09 -8.34 -2.34
C GLY A 160 -4.56 -7.72 -1.02
N ALA A 161 -4.55 -6.39 -0.95
CA ALA A 161 -5.20 -5.69 0.15
C ALA A 161 -6.73 -5.86 0.03
N PHE A 162 -7.47 -5.76 1.14
CA PHE A 162 -8.94 -5.92 1.09
C PHE A 162 -9.63 -4.91 0.16
N TYR A 163 -8.98 -3.79 -0.15
CA TYR A 163 -9.50 -2.69 -0.98
C TYR A 163 -8.94 -2.66 -2.40
N GLY A 164 -7.92 -3.45 -2.74
CA GLY A 164 -7.36 -3.45 -4.10
C GLY A 164 -6.12 -4.33 -4.29
N PRO A 165 -5.79 -4.62 -5.55
CA PRO A 165 -4.59 -5.40 -5.90
C PRO A 165 -3.32 -4.59 -5.62
N LYS A 166 -2.20 -5.30 -5.48
CA LYS A 166 -0.91 -4.68 -5.20
C LYS A 166 0.23 -5.31 -6.00
N ILE A 167 1.26 -4.51 -6.21
CA ILE A 167 2.57 -4.95 -6.71
C ILE A 167 3.54 -4.91 -5.54
N ASP A 168 4.13 -6.04 -5.19
CA ASP A 168 5.13 -6.16 -4.14
C ASP A 168 6.53 -6.30 -4.74
N PHE A 169 7.49 -5.55 -4.19
CA PHE A 169 8.90 -5.57 -4.58
C PHE A 169 9.70 -6.31 -3.53
N HIS A 170 10.26 -7.44 -3.90
CA HIS A 170 11.02 -8.33 -3.03
C HIS A 170 12.50 -8.21 -3.31
N LEU A 171 13.26 -7.77 -2.31
CA LEU A 171 14.72 -7.77 -2.33
C LEU A 171 15.27 -9.09 -1.81
N GLU A 172 16.39 -9.52 -2.35
CA GLU A 172 17.11 -10.70 -1.88
C GLU A 172 18.32 -10.28 -1.05
N ASP A 173 18.48 -10.85 0.13
CA ASP A 173 19.64 -10.61 0.97
C ASP A 173 20.85 -11.47 0.56
N SER A 174 22.00 -11.24 1.19
CA SER A 174 23.27 -11.91 0.86
C SER A 174 23.28 -13.43 1.08
N ILE A 175 22.26 -13.97 1.74
CA ILE A 175 22.10 -15.42 2.00
C ILE A 175 20.89 -16.01 1.28
N GLY A 176 20.32 -15.28 0.31
CA GLY A 176 19.25 -15.75 -0.56
C GLY A 176 17.84 -15.69 0.03
N ARG A 177 17.63 -14.97 1.15
CA ARG A 177 16.27 -14.75 1.68
C ARG A 177 15.64 -13.54 1.00
N THR A 178 14.35 -13.63 0.74
CA THR A 178 13.56 -12.55 0.13
C THR A 178 12.80 -11.74 1.18
N TRP A 179 12.78 -10.42 1.00
CA TRP A 179 12.11 -9.47 1.89
C TRP A 179 11.28 -8.50 1.07
N GLN A 180 10.00 -8.39 1.39
CA GLN A 180 9.15 -7.35 0.83
C GLN A 180 9.59 -5.99 1.39
N CYS A 181 10.08 -5.12 0.52
CA CYS A 181 10.63 -3.81 0.92
C CYS A 181 9.85 -2.65 0.32
N GLY A 182 9.13 -2.86 -0.77
CA GLY A 182 8.31 -1.84 -1.39
C GLY A 182 7.00 -2.41 -1.90
N THR A 183 5.98 -1.56 -1.98
CA THR A 183 4.67 -1.96 -2.46
C THR A 183 4.01 -0.80 -3.20
N ILE A 184 3.33 -1.11 -4.31
CA ILE A 184 2.37 -0.23 -4.95
C ILE A 184 0.99 -0.83 -4.70
N GLN A 185 0.12 -0.12 -4.01
CA GLN A 185 -1.24 -0.55 -3.71
C GLN A 185 -2.23 0.30 -4.50
N LEU A 186 -3.05 -0.35 -5.33
CA LEU A 186 -4.06 0.33 -6.10
C LEU A 186 -5.37 0.34 -5.32
N ASP A 187 -5.75 1.52 -4.82
CA ASP A 187 -7.01 1.74 -4.14
C ASP A 187 -8.01 2.39 -5.11
N PHE A 188 -9.06 1.67 -5.43
CA PHE A 188 -10.16 2.13 -6.30
C PHE A 188 -11.50 2.21 -5.58
N GLN A 189 -11.51 2.02 -4.24
CA GLN A 189 -12.71 1.94 -3.43
C GLN A 189 -12.86 3.11 -2.44
N MET A 190 -11.77 3.56 -1.84
CA MET A 190 -11.80 4.51 -0.72
C MET A 190 -11.64 6.00 -1.09
N PRO A 191 -11.06 6.38 -2.25
CA PRO A 191 -11.00 7.79 -2.66
C PRO A 191 -12.35 8.44 -2.90
#